data_1da973031d53d3a188c99161c0258a11
#
_entry.id   1da973031d53d3a188c99161c0258a11
#
_cell.length_a   1.000
_cell.length_b   1.000
_cell.length_c   1.000
_cell.angle_alpha   90.00
_cell.angle_beta   90.00
_cell.angle_gamma   90.00
#
_symmetry.space_group_name_H-M   'P 1'
#
loop_
_entity.id
_entity.type
_entity.pdbx_description
1 polymer ?
#
loop_
_entity_poly.entity_id
_entity_poly.type
_entity_poly.pdbx_seq_one_letter_code
_entity_poly.pdbx_strand_id
1 'polypeptide(L)'
;ELFLCFNTSHIPSNLDDIPYAALDLLENDPYGYNVLEDYINTPVWGIAANNSSATPFTMKRSLTSVSSRGCPYACAFCYRGAQGERNYGMRSANHIAIQIRGYVDKYDLDFIGFPDDNFAVDKRRINEMVPVFKDFGLDHVRWGTHTRMDEADERAYKMAESGCVYIGFGAESADEYTLTRMQKGGFILKNGLVPTKVNGNTYQFPKTMMTAVETCADAGIHANCTWIMAYPGEDLKHLKTSVAFILWQQRCWTKGHTKGSDSYERLRDGVNRAMFTAAAYPG
;
A
#
# COMPACT_ATOMS: atom_id res chain seq x y z
N GLU A 1 -33.28 -22.00 -18.86
CA GLU A 1 -32.56 -22.41 -17.64
C GLU A 1 -31.21 -21.70 -17.63
N LEU A 2 -30.95 -20.94 -16.56
CA LEU A 2 -29.68 -20.25 -16.38
C LEU A 2 -28.77 -21.18 -15.58
N PHE A 3 -27.72 -21.69 -16.19
CA PHE A 3 -26.71 -22.47 -15.49
C PHE A 3 -25.66 -21.49 -14.93
N LEU A 4 -25.61 -21.35 -13.60
CA LEU A 4 -24.51 -20.67 -12.90
C LEU A 4 -23.41 -21.70 -12.65
N CYS A 5 -22.35 -21.65 -13.45
CA CYS A 5 -21.14 -22.43 -13.18
C CYS A 5 -20.21 -21.59 -12.27
N PHE A 6 -20.04 -22.04 -11.05
CA PHE A 6 -18.98 -21.52 -10.16
C PHE A 6 -17.71 -22.35 -10.40
N ASN A 7 -16.75 -21.76 -11.07
CA ASN A 7 -15.42 -22.35 -11.15
C ASN A 7 -14.59 -21.84 -9.97
N THR A 8 -14.10 -22.75 -9.13
CA THR A 8 -13.03 -22.43 -8.20
C THR A 8 -11.75 -22.25 -9.01
N SER A 9 -11.42 -21.01 -9.34
CA SER A 9 -10.14 -20.72 -9.99
C SER A 9 -9.08 -20.47 -8.92
N HIS A 10 -8.05 -21.30 -8.91
CA HIS A 10 -6.86 -21.00 -8.15
C HIS A 10 -6.11 -19.84 -8.82
N ILE A 11 -5.63 -18.88 -8.01
CA ILE A 11 -4.72 -17.84 -8.49
C ILE A 11 -3.41 -18.56 -8.87
N PRO A 12 -2.95 -18.49 -10.13
CA PRO A 12 -1.66 -19.07 -10.49
C PRO A 12 -0.54 -18.34 -9.75
N SER A 13 0.48 -19.06 -9.32
CA SER A 13 1.64 -18.49 -8.62
C SER A 13 2.48 -17.60 -9.54
N ASN A 14 2.54 -17.94 -10.83
CA ASN A 14 3.16 -17.12 -11.88
C ASN A 14 2.07 -16.39 -12.68
N LEU A 15 2.09 -15.06 -12.67
CA LEU A 15 1.17 -14.23 -13.44
C LEU A 15 1.76 -13.74 -14.77
N ASP A 16 2.98 -14.10 -15.12
CA ASP A 16 3.61 -13.68 -16.37
C ASP A 16 2.92 -14.28 -17.61
N ASP A 17 2.24 -15.42 -17.43
CA ASP A 17 1.43 -16.06 -18.49
C ASP A 17 0.10 -15.33 -18.75
N ILE A 18 -0.30 -14.41 -17.85
CA ILE A 18 -1.53 -13.64 -18.03
C ILE A 18 -1.22 -12.40 -18.85
N PRO A 19 -1.89 -12.17 -19.99
CA PRO A 19 -1.69 -10.99 -20.81
C PRO A 19 -1.82 -9.67 -20.02
N TYR A 20 -1.23 -8.62 -20.54
CA TYR A 20 -1.46 -7.25 -20.05
C TYR A 20 -2.89 -6.80 -20.36
N ALA A 21 -3.36 -5.81 -19.61
CA ALA A 21 -4.66 -5.22 -19.87
C ALA A 21 -4.69 -4.60 -21.28
N ALA A 22 -5.78 -4.86 -22.02
CA ALA A 22 -6.01 -4.32 -23.34
C ALA A 22 -6.50 -2.86 -23.25
N LEU A 23 -5.59 -1.94 -22.87
CA LEU A 23 -5.90 -0.53 -22.67
C LEU A 23 -6.31 0.17 -23.96
N ASP A 24 -5.90 -0.33 -25.11
CA ASP A 24 -6.29 0.12 -26.44
C ASP A 24 -7.80 0.09 -26.65
N LEU A 25 -8.52 -0.80 -25.98
CA LEU A 25 -9.98 -0.84 -26.02
C LEU A 25 -10.64 0.38 -25.33
N LEU A 26 -9.90 1.10 -24.49
CA LEU A 26 -10.37 2.30 -23.81
C LEU A 26 -9.93 3.60 -24.53
N GLU A 27 -9.07 3.51 -25.54
CA GLU A 27 -8.56 4.66 -26.29
C GLU A 27 -9.60 5.19 -27.29
N ASN A 28 -10.41 4.31 -27.84
CA ASN A 28 -11.41 4.65 -28.84
C ASN A 28 -12.70 3.90 -28.55
N ASP A 29 -13.62 4.55 -27.85
CA ASP A 29 -14.95 4.01 -27.71
C ASP A 29 -15.73 4.08 -29.05
N PRO A 30 -16.88 3.41 -29.18
CA PRO A 30 -17.69 3.46 -30.41
C PRO A 30 -18.15 4.87 -30.81
N TYR A 31 -18.05 5.84 -29.92
CA TYR A 31 -18.42 7.23 -30.12
C TYR A 31 -17.21 8.16 -30.38
N GLY A 32 -15.98 7.62 -30.42
CA GLY A 32 -14.75 8.37 -30.63
C GLY A 32 -14.21 9.08 -29.40
N TYR A 33 -14.63 8.66 -28.20
CA TYR A 33 -14.16 9.23 -26.95
C TYR A 33 -13.00 8.40 -26.38
N ASN A 34 -11.96 9.06 -25.86
CA ASN A 34 -10.80 8.41 -25.25
C ASN A 34 -10.95 8.37 -23.71
N VAL A 35 -11.60 7.33 -23.23
CA VAL A 35 -11.82 7.11 -21.79
C VAL A 35 -10.50 6.93 -21.03
N LEU A 36 -9.51 6.32 -21.70
CA LEU A 36 -8.21 6.08 -21.07
C LEU A 36 -7.48 7.37 -20.70
N GLU A 37 -7.58 8.39 -21.57
CA GLU A 37 -6.93 9.68 -21.33
C GLU A 37 -7.50 10.38 -20.09
N ASP A 38 -8.78 10.24 -19.82
CA ASP A 38 -9.38 10.76 -18.58
C ASP A 38 -8.83 10.05 -17.34
N TYR A 39 -8.64 8.71 -17.40
CA TYR A 39 -8.02 7.97 -16.31
C TYR A 39 -6.56 8.38 -16.08
N ILE A 40 -5.82 8.64 -17.14
CA ILE A 40 -4.41 9.04 -17.06
C ILE A 40 -4.28 10.43 -16.43
N ASN A 41 -5.10 11.38 -16.85
CA ASN A 41 -5.05 12.77 -16.38
C ASN A 41 -5.71 13.00 -15.02
N THR A 42 -6.54 12.06 -14.58
CA THR A 42 -7.14 12.11 -13.26
C THR A 42 -6.32 11.24 -12.32
N PRO A 43 -5.56 11.79 -11.36
CA PRO A 43 -4.68 11.01 -10.51
C PRO A 43 -5.48 10.16 -9.51
N VAL A 44 -6.14 9.14 -10.02
CA VAL A 44 -7.05 8.25 -9.28
C VAL A 44 -6.37 7.60 -8.08
N TRP A 45 -5.06 7.32 -8.21
CA TRP A 45 -4.28 6.75 -7.11
C TRP A 45 -4.31 7.63 -5.86
N GLY A 46 -4.15 8.93 -6.01
CA GLY A 46 -4.23 9.87 -4.90
C GLY A 46 -5.62 10.01 -4.31
N ILE A 47 -6.66 9.91 -5.13
CA ILE A 47 -8.05 10.12 -4.76
C ILE A 47 -8.72 8.81 -4.30
N ALA A 48 -8.56 7.73 -5.06
CA ALA A 48 -9.20 6.45 -4.81
C ALA A 48 -8.65 5.72 -3.59
N ALA A 49 -7.43 5.98 -3.20
CA ALA A 49 -6.90 5.44 -1.95
C ALA A 49 -7.60 6.00 -0.71
N ASN A 50 -8.60 6.85 -0.84
CA ASN A 50 -9.33 7.54 0.25
C ASN A 50 -8.43 8.21 1.28
N ASN A 51 -7.17 8.34 0.96
CA ASN A 51 -6.14 8.33 1.95
C ASN A 51 -5.22 9.49 1.78
N SER A 52 -5.33 10.15 0.66
CA SER A 52 -4.23 10.99 0.26
C SER A 52 -4.73 12.33 -0.10
N SER A 53 -5.47 12.90 0.79
CA SER A 53 -5.77 14.32 0.74
C SER A 53 -4.51 15.19 0.67
N ALA A 54 -3.32 14.65 0.92
CA ALA A 54 -2.07 15.35 0.77
C ALA A 54 -0.95 14.37 0.42
N THR A 55 -0.78 14.08 -0.85
CA THR A 55 0.41 13.38 -1.32
C THR A 55 1.59 14.36 -1.31
N PRO A 56 2.71 14.02 -0.65
CA PRO A 56 3.89 14.88 -0.65
C PRO A 56 4.68 14.83 -1.96
N PHE A 57 4.19 14.12 -2.95
CA PHE A 57 4.75 14.00 -4.29
C PHE A 57 3.71 14.41 -5.34
N THR A 58 4.17 14.88 -6.49
CA THR A 58 3.31 15.22 -7.62
C THR A 58 3.28 14.09 -8.62
N MET A 59 2.10 13.80 -9.14
CA MET A 59 1.88 12.95 -10.29
C MET A 59 0.97 13.70 -11.27
N LYS A 60 1.30 13.70 -12.53
CA LYS A 60 0.52 14.36 -13.57
C LYS A 60 -0.24 13.37 -14.41
N ARG A 61 0.45 12.33 -14.84
CA ARG A 61 -0.07 11.29 -15.73
C ARG A 61 0.19 9.93 -15.09
N SER A 62 -0.86 9.26 -14.67
CA SER A 62 -0.76 8.01 -13.91
C SER A 62 -1.67 6.92 -14.45
N LEU A 63 -1.23 5.67 -14.31
CA LEU A 63 -2.07 4.50 -14.47
C LEU A 63 -1.91 3.56 -13.29
N THR A 64 -2.86 2.65 -13.15
CA THR A 64 -2.75 1.51 -12.22
C THR A 64 -2.44 0.23 -12.98
N SER A 65 -1.60 -0.61 -12.38
CA SER A 65 -1.26 -1.93 -12.89
C SER A 65 -1.20 -2.95 -11.76
N VAL A 66 -1.84 -4.10 -11.93
CA VAL A 66 -1.81 -5.18 -10.95
C VAL A 66 -0.57 -6.03 -11.18
N SER A 67 0.32 -6.08 -10.19
CA SER A 67 1.56 -6.86 -10.24
C SER A 67 1.50 -8.17 -9.45
N SER A 68 0.55 -8.28 -8.51
CA SER A 68 0.28 -9.51 -7.78
C SER A 68 -1.21 -9.64 -7.47
N ARG A 69 -1.65 -10.84 -7.17
CA ARG A 69 -3.03 -11.12 -6.77
C ARG A 69 -3.05 -11.99 -5.53
N GLY A 70 -3.97 -11.64 -4.63
CA GLY A 70 -4.17 -12.36 -3.38
C GLY A 70 -3.19 -11.97 -2.29
N CYS A 71 -3.34 -12.61 -1.14
CA CYS A 71 -2.53 -12.36 0.04
C CYS A 71 -2.42 -13.66 0.86
N PRO A 72 -1.20 -14.10 1.23
CA PRO A 72 -1.00 -15.38 1.92
C PRO A 72 -1.40 -15.35 3.41
N TYR A 73 -1.75 -14.19 3.94
CA TYR A 73 -2.05 -14.01 5.36
C TYR A 73 -3.53 -14.27 5.71
N ALA A 74 -3.82 -14.42 6.99
CA ALA A 74 -5.11 -14.86 7.51
C ALA A 74 -5.71 -13.90 8.52
N CYS A 75 -5.65 -12.59 8.27
CA CYS A 75 -6.27 -11.60 9.14
C CYS A 75 -7.77 -11.85 9.26
N ALA A 76 -8.32 -11.85 10.48
CA ALA A 76 -9.69 -12.28 10.75
C ALA A 76 -10.77 -11.32 10.20
N PHE A 77 -10.40 -10.08 9.91
CA PHE A 77 -11.30 -9.06 9.37
C PHE A 77 -11.27 -8.97 7.84
N CYS A 78 -10.30 -9.64 7.20
CA CYS A 78 -10.05 -9.47 5.78
C CYS A 78 -10.89 -10.45 4.96
N TYR A 79 -11.65 -9.92 4.00
CA TYR A 79 -12.32 -10.74 3.00
C TYR A 79 -11.31 -11.28 1.99
N ARG A 80 -11.27 -12.59 1.82
CA ARG A 80 -10.32 -13.31 0.96
C ARG A 80 -11.03 -14.21 -0.05
N GLY A 81 -12.13 -13.73 -0.60
CA GLY A 81 -13.00 -14.52 -1.45
C GLY A 81 -13.93 -15.45 -0.66
N ALA A 82 -14.92 -16.02 -1.33
CA ALA A 82 -15.98 -16.81 -0.72
C ALA A 82 -15.51 -18.03 0.09
N GLN A 83 -14.28 -18.48 -0.11
CA GLN A 83 -13.72 -19.68 0.53
C GLN A 83 -12.49 -19.40 1.42
N GLY A 84 -12.16 -18.15 1.68
CA GLY A 84 -11.01 -17.78 2.50
C GLY A 84 -9.65 -18.19 1.90
N GLU A 85 -9.54 -18.16 0.59
CA GLU A 85 -8.33 -18.54 -0.13
C GLU A 85 -7.13 -17.69 0.28
N ARG A 86 -5.96 -18.33 0.44
CA ARG A 86 -4.68 -17.71 0.77
C ARG A 86 -3.69 -17.77 -0.38
N ASN A 87 -4.22 -17.91 -1.58
CA ASN A 87 -3.39 -18.00 -2.76
C ASN A 87 -2.73 -16.64 -3.03
N TYR A 88 -1.52 -16.69 -3.51
CA TYR A 88 -0.74 -15.54 -3.91
C TYR A 88 -0.04 -15.84 -5.22
N GLY A 89 -0.23 -14.98 -6.19
CA GLY A 89 0.46 -15.02 -7.46
C GLY A 89 1.06 -13.66 -7.78
N MET A 90 2.20 -13.64 -8.49
CA MET A 90 2.88 -12.40 -8.83
C MET A 90 3.50 -12.45 -10.22
N ARG A 91 3.66 -11.27 -10.80
CA ARG A 91 4.49 -11.06 -11.99
C ARG A 91 5.95 -10.90 -11.58
N SER A 92 6.86 -11.36 -12.43
CA SER A 92 8.30 -11.12 -12.26
C SER A 92 8.64 -9.63 -12.39
N ALA A 93 9.77 -9.21 -11.84
CA ALA A 93 10.27 -7.85 -11.99
C ALA A 93 10.45 -7.47 -13.46
N ASN A 94 10.93 -8.39 -14.28
CA ASN A 94 11.11 -8.18 -15.72
C ASN A 94 9.79 -7.97 -16.46
N HIS A 95 8.77 -8.78 -16.15
CA HIS A 95 7.44 -8.66 -16.75
C HIS A 95 6.78 -7.32 -16.39
N ILE A 96 6.93 -6.88 -15.13
CA ILE A 96 6.46 -5.56 -14.67
C ILE A 96 7.18 -4.44 -15.43
N ALA A 97 8.51 -4.51 -15.57
CA ALA A 97 9.30 -3.49 -16.25
C ALA A 97 8.94 -3.36 -17.73
N ILE A 98 8.74 -4.49 -18.45
CA ILE A 98 8.28 -4.49 -19.86
C ILE A 98 6.93 -3.77 -19.96
N GLN A 99 5.98 -4.09 -19.08
CA GLN A 99 4.66 -3.47 -19.08
C GLN A 99 4.75 -1.96 -18.83
N ILE A 100 5.48 -1.54 -17.80
CA ILE A 100 5.63 -0.13 -17.45
C ILE A 100 6.33 0.62 -18.57
N ARG A 101 7.40 0.06 -19.16
CA ARG A 101 8.11 0.69 -20.29
C ARG A 101 7.17 0.94 -21.45
N GLY A 102 6.35 -0.06 -21.82
CA GLY A 102 5.36 0.10 -22.87
C GLY A 102 4.31 1.19 -22.56
N TYR A 103 3.89 1.30 -21.31
CA TYR A 103 2.93 2.33 -20.90
C TYR A 103 3.55 3.72 -20.85
N VAL A 104 4.79 3.84 -20.37
CA VAL A 104 5.52 5.12 -20.35
C VAL A 104 5.76 5.63 -21.77
N ASP A 105 6.21 4.76 -22.67
CA ASP A 105 6.48 5.13 -24.07
C ASP A 105 5.22 5.56 -24.82
N LYS A 106 4.10 4.88 -24.54
CA LYS A 106 2.85 5.14 -25.27
C LYS A 106 2.05 6.30 -24.68
N TYR A 107 2.06 6.46 -23.35
CA TYR A 107 1.14 7.36 -22.64
C TYR A 107 1.84 8.49 -21.89
N ASP A 108 3.16 8.59 -21.95
CA ASP A 108 3.96 9.62 -21.25
C ASP A 108 3.64 9.67 -19.74
N LEU A 109 3.70 8.51 -19.07
CA LEU A 109 3.38 8.39 -17.65
C LEU A 109 4.56 8.78 -16.76
N ASP A 110 4.28 9.46 -15.67
CA ASP A 110 5.24 9.78 -14.61
C ASP A 110 5.01 8.99 -13.32
N PHE A 111 3.86 8.28 -13.22
CA PHE A 111 3.52 7.50 -12.04
C PHE A 111 2.74 6.22 -12.38
N ILE A 112 3.09 5.14 -11.67
CA ILE A 112 2.36 3.87 -11.71
C ILE A 112 1.88 3.50 -10.29
N GLY A 113 0.57 3.24 -10.16
CA GLY A 113 0.00 2.69 -8.94
C GLY A 113 -0.10 1.17 -9.02
N PHE A 114 0.35 0.46 -7.98
CA PHE A 114 0.12 -0.98 -7.82
C PHE A 114 -0.90 -1.22 -6.72
N PRO A 115 -2.20 -1.38 -7.07
CA PRO A 115 -3.28 -1.61 -6.09
C PRO A 115 -3.32 -3.07 -5.65
N ASP A 116 -2.16 -3.68 -5.47
CA ASP A 116 -2.02 -5.06 -5.05
C ASP A 116 -2.53 -5.25 -3.61
N ASP A 117 -3.13 -6.39 -3.31
CA ASP A 117 -3.55 -6.74 -1.95
C ASP A 117 -2.37 -6.77 -0.97
N ASN A 118 -1.21 -7.20 -1.47
CA ASN A 118 0.05 -7.17 -0.72
C ASN A 118 1.25 -7.29 -1.67
N PHE A 119 1.91 -6.18 -1.91
CA PHE A 119 2.96 -6.09 -2.93
C PHE A 119 4.28 -6.74 -2.51
N ALA A 120 4.73 -6.50 -1.26
CA ALA A 120 6.10 -6.78 -0.85
C ALA A 120 6.31 -8.18 -0.22
N VAL A 121 5.43 -9.15 -0.52
CA VAL A 121 5.51 -10.53 0.00
C VAL A 121 6.83 -11.20 -0.39
N ASP A 122 7.21 -11.12 -1.66
CA ASP A 122 8.44 -11.75 -2.16
C ASP A 122 9.62 -10.76 -2.17
N LYS A 123 10.54 -10.96 -1.21
CA LYS A 123 11.74 -10.14 -1.06
C LYS A 123 12.68 -10.24 -2.27
N ARG A 124 12.74 -11.39 -2.93
CA ARG A 124 13.60 -11.58 -4.11
C ARG A 124 13.11 -10.69 -5.24
N ARG A 125 11.79 -10.67 -5.52
CA ARG A 125 11.21 -9.80 -6.55
C ARG A 125 11.55 -8.33 -6.28
N ILE A 126 11.44 -7.87 -5.04
CA ILE A 126 11.76 -6.48 -4.67
C ILE A 126 13.25 -6.16 -4.96
N ASN A 127 14.15 -7.07 -4.64
CA ASN A 127 15.58 -6.90 -4.92
C ASN A 127 15.87 -6.89 -6.43
N GLU A 128 15.18 -7.72 -7.21
CA GLU A 128 15.31 -7.79 -8.65
C GLU A 128 14.77 -6.54 -9.38
N MET A 129 13.77 -5.87 -8.81
CA MET A 129 13.22 -4.65 -9.41
C MET A 129 14.26 -3.54 -9.59
N VAL A 130 15.21 -3.41 -8.68
CA VAL A 130 16.21 -2.34 -8.74
C VAL A 130 17.05 -2.40 -10.03
N PRO A 131 17.83 -3.48 -10.30
CA PRO A 131 18.59 -3.54 -11.54
C PRO A 131 17.69 -3.58 -12.78
N VAL A 132 16.58 -4.31 -12.72
CA VAL A 132 15.67 -4.44 -13.87
C VAL A 132 15.07 -3.09 -14.26
N PHE A 133 14.56 -2.29 -13.32
CA PHE A 133 14.00 -0.98 -13.64
C PHE A 133 15.04 -0.03 -14.22
N LYS A 134 16.28 -0.11 -13.73
CA LYS A 134 17.40 0.65 -14.27
C LYS A 134 17.73 0.24 -15.72
N ASP A 135 17.81 -1.08 -15.98
CA ASP A 135 18.10 -1.61 -17.31
C ASP A 135 17.03 -1.24 -18.34
N PHE A 136 15.78 -1.07 -17.90
CA PHE A 136 14.67 -0.58 -18.73
C PHE A 136 14.56 0.95 -18.78
N GLY A 137 15.47 1.71 -18.13
CA GLY A 137 15.45 3.18 -18.13
C GLY A 137 14.21 3.75 -17.41
N LEU A 138 13.74 3.10 -16.34
CA LEU A 138 12.55 3.50 -15.57
C LEU A 138 12.88 4.32 -14.33
N ASP A 139 14.11 4.79 -14.16
CA ASP A 139 14.56 5.53 -12.96
C ASP A 139 13.78 6.84 -12.72
N HIS A 140 13.20 7.39 -13.79
CA HIS A 140 12.40 8.62 -13.74
C HIS A 140 10.92 8.35 -13.38
N VAL A 141 10.47 7.10 -13.43
CA VAL A 141 9.08 6.72 -13.16
C VAL A 141 8.89 6.52 -11.67
N ARG A 142 7.92 7.20 -11.10
CA ARG A 142 7.54 7.01 -9.69
C ARG A 142 6.43 5.98 -9.59
N TRP A 143 6.40 5.29 -8.46
CA TRP A 143 5.35 4.31 -8.22
C TRP A 143 4.94 4.24 -6.74
N GLY A 144 3.76 3.69 -6.50
CA GLY A 144 3.23 3.47 -5.16
C GLY A 144 2.46 2.17 -5.07
N THR A 145 2.30 1.65 -3.84
CA THR A 145 1.65 0.36 -3.61
C THR A 145 1.03 0.24 -2.22
N HIS A 146 0.42 -0.91 -1.95
CA HIS A 146 -0.01 -1.33 -0.62
C HIS A 146 0.74 -2.57 -0.18
N THR A 147 1.09 -2.62 1.10
CA THR A 147 1.72 -3.79 1.71
C THR A 147 1.51 -3.81 3.24
N ARG A 148 1.97 -4.87 3.87
CA ARG A 148 1.95 -5.00 5.33
C ARG A 148 3.14 -4.28 5.97
N MET A 149 2.95 -3.76 7.19
CA MET A 149 4.03 -3.06 7.91
C MET A 149 5.22 -3.97 8.24
N ASP A 150 4.99 -5.27 8.47
CA ASP A 150 6.07 -6.23 8.73
C ASP A 150 6.91 -6.60 7.50
N GLU A 151 6.54 -6.08 6.33
CA GLU A 151 7.27 -6.21 5.07
C GLU A 151 8.02 -4.93 4.67
N ALA A 152 7.83 -3.83 5.40
CA ALA A 152 8.59 -2.60 5.24
C ALA A 152 9.86 -2.61 6.13
N ASP A 153 10.64 -3.64 5.98
CA ASP A 153 12.00 -3.78 6.53
C ASP A 153 13.01 -3.15 5.56
N GLU A 154 14.18 -3.73 5.41
CA GLU A 154 15.17 -3.33 4.41
C GLU A 154 14.65 -3.30 2.96
N ARG A 155 13.49 -3.97 2.67
CA ARG A 155 12.83 -3.91 1.36
C ARG A 155 12.41 -2.49 1.00
N ALA A 156 12.03 -1.65 1.98
CA ALA A 156 11.64 -0.27 1.71
C ALA A 156 12.76 0.53 1.03
N TYR A 157 14.03 0.32 1.41
CA TYR A 157 15.15 0.97 0.71
C TYR A 157 15.27 0.51 -0.74
N LYS A 158 15.07 -0.77 -1.01
CA LYS A 158 15.08 -1.30 -2.38
C LYS A 158 13.88 -0.81 -3.21
N MET A 159 12.74 -0.68 -2.57
CA MET A 159 11.57 -0.08 -3.20
C MET A 159 11.83 1.40 -3.55
N ALA A 160 12.41 2.18 -2.64
CA ALA A 160 12.80 3.57 -2.92
C ALA A 160 13.81 3.68 -4.06
N GLU A 161 14.83 2.80 -4.06
CA GLU A 161 15.87 2.74 -5.10
C GLU A 161 15.27 2.44 -6.49
N SER A 162 14.17 1.68 -6.56
CA SER A 162 13.44 1.40 -7.80
C SER A 162 12.34 2.44 -8.13
N GLY A 163 12.24 3.54 -7.39
CA GLY A 163 11.31 4.65 -7.68
C GLY A 163 10.04 4.68 -6.83
N CYS A 164 9.90 3.83 -5.80
CA CYS A 164 8.77 3.90 -4.89
C CYS A 164 8.78 5.20 -4.08
N VAL A 165 7.64 5.90 -4.09
CA VAL A 165 7.44 7.14 -3.31
C VAL A 165 6.28 7.06 -2.33
N TYR A 166 5.48 6.01 -2.41
CA TYR A 166 4.29 5.84 -1.58
C TYR A 166 4.06 4.37 -1.21
N ILE A 167 3.79 4.13 0.06
CA ILE A 167 3.30 2.83 0.55
C ILE A 167 2.08 3.06 1.44
N GLY A 168 0.95 2.46 1.05
CA GLY A 168 -0.22 2.33 1.90
C GLY A 168 -0.10 1.10 2.79
N PHE A 169 -0.13 1.28 4.10
CA PHE A 169 -0.07 0.19 5.06
C PHE A 169 -1.43 -0.11 5.67
N GLY A 170 -1.83 -1.36 5.65
CA GLY A 170 -2.85 -1.82 6.57
C GLY A 170 -2.26 -1.89 7.98
N ALA A 171 -2.35 -0.83 8.76
CA ALA A 171 -1.92 -0.83 10.17
C ALA A 171 -2.99 -1.45 11.08
N GLU A 172 -4.23 -1.06 10.86
CA GLU A 172 -5.47 -1.47 11.49
C GLU A 172 -5.55 -1.06 12.98
N SER A 173 -4.55 -1.37 13.79
CA SER A 173 -4.41 -0.98 15.19
C SER A 173 -2.93 -0.91 15.57
N ALA A 174 -2.57 -0.10 16.57
CA ALA A 174 -1.27 -0.12 17.22
C ALA A 174 -1.33 -0.79 18.60
N ASP A 175 -2.46 -1.33 18.97
CA ASP A 175 -2.69 -1.96 20.26
C ASP A 175 -2.52 -3.48 20.18
N GLU A 176 -1.74 -4.05 21.10
CA GLU A 176 -1.41 -5.47 21.14
C GLU A 176 -2.66 -6.36 21.23
N TYR A 177 -3.60 -6.00 22.10
CA TYR A 177 -4.81 -6.78 22.32
C TYR A 177 -5.67 -6.81 21.05
N THR A 178 -5.88 -5.67 20.44
CA THR A 178 -6.68 -5.54 19.20
C THR A 178 -6.01 -6.27 18.04
N LEU A 179 -4.70 -6.10 17.82
CA LEU A 179 -3.94 -6.80 16.77
C LEU A 179 -4.00 -8.33 16.94
N THR A 180 -3.93 -8.81 18.17
CA THR A 180 -4.03 -10.25 18.46
C THR A 180 -5.41 -10.79 18.08
N ARG A 181 -6.48 -10.10 18.44
CA ARG A 181 -7.85 -10.48 18.07
C ARG A 181 -8.09 -10.42 16.54
N MET A 182 -7.45 -9.49 15.86
CA MET A 182 -7.47 -9.38 14.40
C MET A 182 -6.69 -10.49 13.69
N GLN A 183 -6.03 -11.40 14.44
CA GLN A 183 -5.10 -12.39 13.90
C GLN A 183 -4.00 -11.77 13.01
N LYS A 184 -3.66 -10.52 13.28
CA LYS A 184 -2.58 -9.78 12.61
C LYS A 184 -1.33 -9.67 13.50
N GLY A 185 -1.48 -9.89 14.81
CA GLY A 185 -0.43 -9.72 15.82
C GLY A 185 0.80 -10.59 15.61
N GLY A 186 0.66 -11.84 15.16
CA GLY A 186 1.77 -12.79 15.09
C GLY A 186 3.02 -12.29 14.37
N PHE A 187 2.88 -11.49 13.32
CA PHE A 187 4.00 -10.87 12.60
C PHE A 187 4.33 -9.47 13.10
N ILE A 188 3.31 -8.69 13.43
CA ILE A 188 3.48 -7.29 13.88
C ILE A 188 4.11 -7.23 15.27
N LEU A 189 3.74 -8.16 16.17
CA LEU A 189 4.20 -8.18 17.57
C LEU A 189 5.50 -8.98 17.79
N LYS A 190 6.00 -9.67 16.78
CA LYS A 190 7.17 -10.58 16.88
C LYS A 190 8.43 -9.93 17.46
N ASN A 191 8.60 -8.62 17.28
CA ASN A 191 9.76 -7.87 17.74
C ASN A 191 9.50 -7.15 19.09
N GLY A 192 8.37 -7.45 19.75
CA GLY A 192 7.97 -6.86 21.01
C GLY A 192 7.40 -5.46 20.91
N LEU A 193 7.22 -4.85 22.06
CA LEU A 193 6.63 -3.52 22.24
C LEU A 193 7.69 -2.53 22.75
N VAL A 194 7.56 -1.27 22.35
CA VAL A 194 8.47 -0.18 22.74
C VAL A 194 7.68 0.88 23.52
N PRO A 195 8.05 1.17 24.78
CA PRO A 195 7.42 2.24 25.54
C PRO A 195 7.77 3.60 24.91
N THR A 196 6.77 4.33 24.47
CA THR A 196 6.94 5.60 23.74
C THR A 196 6.08 6.69 24.35
N LYS A 197 6.68 7.86 24.62
CA LYS A 197 5.98 9.04 25.15
C LYS A 197 5.30 9.84 24.02
N VAL A 198 4.00 10.02 24.16
CA VAL A 198 3.20 10.88 23.27
C VAL A 198 2.30 11.76 24.13
N ASN A 199 2.48 13.08 24.00
CA ASN A 199 1.71 14.08 24.76
C ASN A 199 1.67 13.83 26.28
N GLY A 200 2.83 13.47 26.87
CA GLY A 200 2.99 13.24 28.32
C GLY A 200 2.59 11.84 28.81
N ASN A 201 1.89 11.05 27.99
CA ASN A 201 1.52 9.68 28.34
C ASN A 201 2.47 8.67 27.68
N THR A 202 2.67 7.51 28.31
CA THR A 202 3.47 6.41 27.76
C THR A 202 2.55 5.35 27.17
N TYR A 203 2.80 5.00 25.92
CA TYR A 203 2.10 3.95 25.18
C TYR A 203 3.09 2.85 24.79
N GLN A 204 2.59 1.65 24.56
CA GLN A 204 3.38 0.51 24.11
C GLN A 204 3.12 0.30 22.62
N PHE A 205 4.09 0.62 21.75
CA PHE A 205 3.94 0.46 20.31
C PHE A 205 4.67 -0.77 19.80
N PRO A 206 4.07 -1.52 18.85
CA PRO A 206 4.77 -2.63 18.18
C PRO A 206 6.04 -2.14 17.50
N LYS A 207 7.20 -2.69 17.88
CA LYS A 207 8.50 -2.31 17.32
C LYS A 207 8.51 -2.45 15.78
N THR A 208 7.88 -3.50 15.26
CA THR A 208 7.77 -3.72 13.81
C THR A 208 7.09 -2.56 13.09
N MET A 209 5.99 -2.02 13.66
CA MET A 209 5.29 -0.88 13.08
C MET A 209 6.14 0.39 13.11
N MET A 210 6.83 0.63 14.24
CA MET A 210 7.73 1.78 14.36
C MET A 210 8.85 1.69 13.32
N THR A 211 9.50 0.55 13.20
CA THR A 211 10.54 0.32 12.19
C THR A 211 10.03 0.59 10.77
N ALA A 212 8.83 0.11 10.43
CA ALA A 212 8.26 0.35 9.11
C ALA A 212 8.11 1.85 8.78
N VAL A 213 7.61 2.63 9.73
CA VAL A 213 7.45 4.09 9.57
C VAL A 213 8.81 4.78 9.46
N GLU A 214 9.75 4.43 10.35
CA GLU A 214 11.09 5.03 10.38
C GLU A 214 11.87 4.70 9.10
N THR A 215 11.86 3.43 8.66
CA THR A 215 12.53 3.01 7.43
C THR A 215 11.96 3.72 6.19
N CYS A 216 10.63 3.84 6.11
CA CYS A 216 10.02 4.59 5.01
C CYS A 216 10.41 6.07 5.05
N ALA A 217 10.42 6.70 6.23
CA ALA A 217 10.82 8.09 6.36
C ALA A 217 12.29 8.30 5.93
N ASP A 218 13.20 7.42 6.37
CA ASP A 218 14.61 7.45 5.99
C ASP A 218 14.81 7.22 4.47
N ALA A 219 14.01 6.34 3.87
CA ALA A 219 14.05 6.04 2.45
C ALA A 219 13.35 7.11 1.58
N GLY A 220 12.70 8.10 2.16
CA GLY A 220 11.93 9.11 1.43
C GLY A 220 10.60 8.60 0.86
N ILE A 221 10.10 7.47 1.36
CA ILE A 221 8.80 6.90 0.96
C ILE A 221 7.71 7.42 1.90
N HIS A 222 6.66 7.99 1.34
CA HIS A 222 5.49 8.39 2.12
C HIS A 222 4.73 7.15 2.62
N ALA A 223 4.77 6.92 3.93
CA ALA A 223 4.04 5.85 4.59
C ALA A 223 2.66 6.34 5.03
N ASN A 224 1.61 5.76 4.45
CA ASN A 224 0.24 6.05 4.83
C ASN A 224 -0.39 4.82 5.49
N CYS A 225 -1.08 4.99 6.62
CA CYS A 225 -1.64 3.89 7.38
C CYS A 225 -3.16 3.96 7.41
N THR A 226 -3.82 2.84 7.15
CA THR A 226 -5.26 2.68 7.38
C THR A 226 -5.50 2.09 8.78
N TRP A 227 -6.62 2.46 9.39
CA TRP A 227 -6.97 2.12 10.75
C TRP A 227 -8.39 1.59 10.83
N ILE A 228 -8.61 0.59 11.67
CA ILE A 228 -9.93 0.06 11.97
C ILE A 228 -10.26 0.38 13.43
N MET A 229 -11.41 0.97 13.67
CA MET A 229 -11.93 1.24 15.01
C MET A 229 -13.20 0.43 15.28
N ALA A 230 -13.53 0.29 16.55
CA ALA A 230 -14.67 -0.49 17.01
C ALA A 230 -14.60 -1.97 16.62
N TYR A 231 -13.39 -2.52 16.57
CA TYR A 231 -13.22 -3.96 16.39
C TYR A 231 -13.79 -4.71 17.60
N PRO A 232 -14.44 -5.87 17.43
CA PRO A 232 -15.04 -6.61 18.55
C PRO A 232 -14.09 -6.79 19.73
N GLY A 233 -14.45 -6.22 20.88
CA GLY A 233 -13.66 -6.23 22.12
C GLY A 233 -12.66 -5.07 22.25
N GLU A 234 -12.56 -4.18 21.28
CA GLU A 234 -11.81 -2.94 21.43
C GLU A 234 -12.54 -1.97 22.37
N ASP A 235 -11.80 -1.35 23.27
CA ASP A 235 -12.28 -0.27 24.12
C ASP A 235 -11.52 1.04 23.85
N LEU A 236 -11.93 2.11 24.53
CA LEU A 236 -11.34 3.43 24.33
C LEU A 236 -9.83 3.48 24.64
N LYS A 237 -9.32 2.63 25.55
CA LYS A 237 -7.88 2.64 25.87
C LYS A 237 -7.06 2.05 24.72
N HIS A 238 -7.57 1.01 24.04
CA HIS A 238 -6.94 0.41 22.88
C HIS A 238 -6.92 1.38 21.70
N LEU A 239 -8.07 2.06 21.43
CA LEU A 239 -8.18 3.09 20.38
C LEU A 239 -7.21 4.26 20.65
N LYS A 240 -7.04 4.69 21.90
CA LYS A 240 -6.08 5.75 22.28
C LYS A 240 -4.64 5.38 21.89
N THR A 241 -4.27 4.09 21.97
CA THR A 241 -2.95 3.62 21.54
C THR A 241 -2.74 3.83 20.03
N SER A 242 -3.73 3.51 19.21
CA SER A 242 -3.70 3.76 17.76
C SER A 242 -3.63 5.24 17.42
N VAL A 243 -4.43 6.08 18.09
CA VAL A 243 -4.38 7.55 17.92
C VAL A 243 -3.01 8.11 18.33
N ALA A 244 -2.44 7.62 19.43
CA ALA A 244 -1.11 8.04 19.86
C ALA A 244 -0.02 7.63 18.85
N PHE A 245 -0.16 6.46 18.21
CA PHE A 245 0.75 6.03 17.15
C PHE A 245 0.68 6.96 15.93
N ILE A 246 -0.49 7.38 15.50
CA ILE A 246 -0.67 8.35 14.40
C ILE A 246 0.07 9.67 14.73
N LEU A 247 -0.08 10.18 15.94
CA LEU A 247 0.62 11.39 16.38
C LEU A 247 2.14 11.21 16.43
N TRP A 248 2.61 10.02 16.81
CA TRP A 248 4.03 9.67 16.77
C TRP A 248 4.53 9.59 15.32
N GLN A 249 3.80 8.96 14.43
CA GLN A 249 4.12 8.88 13.00
C GLN A 249 4.25 10.27 12.38
N GLN A 250 3.35 11.20 12.69
CA GLN A 250 3.45 12.59 12.23
C GLN A 250 4.76 13.24 12.67
N ARG A 251 5.22 12.97 13.90
CA ARG A 251 6.50 13.50 14.39
C ARG A 251 7.70 12.91 13.65
N CYS A 252 7.65 11.62 13.30
CA CYS A 252 8.70 11.00 12.49
C CYS A 252 8.84 11.70 11.14
N TRP A 253 7.72 11.94 10.45
CA TRP A 253 7.71 12.60 9.13
C TRP A 253 8.12 14.07 9.16
N THR A 254 7.74 14.79 10.19
CA THR A 254 8.05 16.22 10.30
C THR A 254 9.40 16.51 10.96
N LYS A 255 10.13 15.49 11.36
CA LYS A 255 11.44 15.61 11.99
C LYS A 255 12.41 16.32 11.05
N GLY A 256 13.08 17.35 11.56
CA GLY A 256 14.03 18.15 10.77
C GLY A 256 13.40 19.28 9.96
N HIS A 257 12.08 19.41 9.94
CA HIS A 257 11.37 20.51 9.29
C HIS A 257 10.92 21.55 10.30
N THR A 258 11.02 22.84 9.93
CA THR A 258 10.59 23.94 10.80
C THR A 258 9.07 23.96 10.89
N LYS A 259 8.53 23.92 12.11
CA LYS A 259 7.09 24.00 12.34
C LYS A 259 6.51 25.27 11.72
N GLY A 260 5.44 25.12 10.94
CA GLY A 260 4.79 26.20 10.19
C GLY A 260 5.38 26.47 8.81
N SER A 261 6.45 25.76 8.38
CA SER A 261 6.89 25.80 7.00
C SER A 261 5.96 24.97 6.10
N ASP A 262 5.90 25.31 4.80
CA ASP A 262 5.09 24.56 3.82
C ASP A 262 5.45 23.08 3.79
N SER A 263 6.74 22.74 3.91
CA SER A 263 7.19 21.35 3.95
C SER A 263 6.72 20.64 5.21
N TYR A 264 6.77 21.29 6.37
CA TYR A 264 6.28 20.73 7.63
C TYR A 264 4.77 20.45 7.55
N GLU A 265 4.00 21.45 7.13
CA GLU A 265 2.53 21.35 7.08
C GLU A 265 2.10 20.25 6.09
N ARG A 266 2.70 20.18 4.91
CA ARG A 266 2.43 19.16 3.91
C ARG A 266 2.75 17.75 4.40
N LEU A 267 3.89 17.53 5.05
CA LEU A 267 4.26 16.24 5.61
C LEU A 267 3.36 15.84 6.78
N ARG A 268 3.00 16.78 7.65
CA ARG A 268 2.06 16.55 8.74
C ARG A 268 0.69 16.15 8.23
N ASP A 269 0.18 16.85 7.24
CA ASP A 269 -1.16 16.63 6.71
C ASP A 269 -1.22 15.39 5.79
N GLY A 270 -0.07 14.98 5.26
CA GLY A 270 0.07 13.73 4.50
C GLY A 270 -0.10 12.46 5.35
N VAL A 271 0.02 12.53 6.67
CA VAL A 271 -0.27 11.36 7.53
C VAL A 271 -1.77 11.19 7.64
N ASN A 272 -2.26 10.09 7.09
CA ASN A 272 -3.69 9.79 7.07
C ASN A 272 -4.23 9.53 8.48
N ARG A 273 -5.39 10.10 8.74
CA ARG A 273 -6.15 9.92 9.99
C ARG A 273 -7.47 9.20 9.76
N ALA A 274 -7.68 8.64 8.57
CA ALA A 274 -8.91 7.93 8.26
C ALA A 274 -8.99 6.63 9.07
N MET A 275 -10.01 6.55 9.89
CA MET A 275 -10.36 5.37 10.66
C MET A 275 -11.67 4.81 10.11
N PHE A 276 -11.68 3.53 9.80
CA PHE A 276 -12.85 2.83 9.32
C PHE A 276 -13.48 2.05 10.48
N THR A 277 -14.81 2.10 10.58
CA THR A 277 -15.52 1.26 11.56
C THR A 277 -15.50 -0.18 11.08
N ALA A 278 -15.22 -1.11 12.00
CA ALA A 278 -15.35 -2.54 11.70
C ALA A 278 -16.81 -2.85 11.34
N ALA A 279 -17.00 -3.45 10.17
CA ALA A 279 -18.29 -3.90 9.71
C ALA A 279 -18.23 -5.39 9.38
N ALA A 280 -19.24 -6.15 9.79
CA ALA A 280 -19.39 -7.53 9.36
C ALA A 280 -19.96 -7.53 7.94
N TYR A 281 -19.21 -8.11 7.01
CA TYR A 281 -19.76 -8.41 5.69
C TYR A 281 -20.44 -9.77 5.73
N PRO A 282 -21.66 -9.91 5.21
CA PRO A 282 -22.27 -11.23 5.04
C PRO A 282 -21.39 -12.02 4.07
N GLY A 283 -20.90 -13.17 4.55
CA GLY A 283 -20.11 -14.14 3.77
C GLY A 283 -20.97 -14.98 2.85
#